data_dffc902045b51f90977083ed2855baf7
#
_entry.id   dffc902045b51f90977083ed2855baf7
#
_cell.length_a   1.000
_cell.length_b   1.000
_cell.length_c   1.000
_cell.angle_alpha   90.00
_cell.angle_beta   90.00
_cell.angle_gamma   90.00
#
_symmetry.space_group_name_H-M   'P 1'
#
loop_
_entity.id
_entity.type
_entity.pdbx_description
1 polymer ?
#
loop_
_entity_poly.entity_id
_entity_poly.type
_entity_poly.pdbx_seq_one_letter_code
_entity_poly.pdbx_strand_id
1 'polypeptide(L)'
;VNETSRPDLAPILGDVAEAEARAALARLVESPAFRTAPQLAAFLGYVGNTALAGRQGEIKGYTIAVEALGRPGDFDPVVDPIVRVEAGRLRRALDAHYAGEGASDPVWVRIPRGSYVPQFVRQSGRAALLDGVSGRPAAAAIMPGPASPGEAVPARGSVPPLPAARPLAPRLLLAGLVAVALVGAGLFWNGQRDLRPESATATTIEESTSATRQQPSVLVVGLSGSDPALSAAMLNYDNQLSDALARFDEFSVLKAAPAATTVLPTYRFEHFAQLISSTMLQASSRLVHAPTGRVVWTSSIEVPATAMARNDQIRELARGAAVRVAQPYGLIHADLRAHAIGGGPVQCVVRTYDYWSEPSSTRHAEVRECLETTVRNDPLYHPGWALLAMIHLDEYRIGYNPMPGSALDRSRRAAQRAVTLAPESARALQALMAVQTVSGDTEEALRTGFEAVRRNPFDTDILADLGARLTQAGRPREGRPLLLRAAEVNRVRPVWHEFYLFLSARAVGDAEGARSALRSLELADAPLALLARAVAASDLGQRDKALLAMRQLANVSPVFGDNAGEFLDRAFFARDVRAMLLEALEAGGLSDLAKG
;
A
#
# COMPACT_ATOMS: atom_id res chain seq x y z
N VAL A 1 -48.09 10.66 -28.11
CA VAL A 1 -47.03 9.63 -28.30
C VAL A 1 -46.35 9.49 -26.96
N ASN A 2 -46.69 8.41 -26.23
CA ASN A 2 -46.13 8.08 -24.93
C ASN A 2 -44.63 7.83 -25.07
N GLU A 3 -43.80 8.65 -24.45
CA GLU A 3 -42.40 8.32 -24.16
C GLU A 3 -42.37 7.19 -23.12
N THR A 4 -42.05 5.99 -23.58
CA THR A 4 -41.81 4.82 -22.75
C THR A 4 -40.60 5.09 -21.91
N SER A 5 -40.77 5.37 -20.61
CA SER A 5 -39.68 5.45 -19.63
C SER A 5 -38.89 4.15 -19.66
N ARG A 6 -37.60 4.22 -19.97
CA ARG A 6 -36.67 3.08 -19.88
C ARG A 6 -36.47 2.70 -18.42
N PRO A 7 -36.85 1.48 -17.98
CA PRO A 7 -36.77 1.09 -16.58
C PRO A 7 -35.32 1.14 -16.01
N ASP A 8 -34.32 1.05 -16.87
CA ASP A 8 -32.90 1.06 -16.52
C ASP A 8 -32.40 2.46 -16.07
N LEU A 9 -33.13 3.54 -16.44
CA LEU A 9 -32.77 4.93 -16.12
C LEU A 9 -33.44 5.46 -14.86
N ALA A 10 -34.47 4.78 -14.34
CA ALA A 10 -35.20 5.20 -13.15
C ALA A 10 -34.29 5.51 -11.92
N PRO A 11 -33.25 4.74 -11.64
CA PRO A 11 -32.35 5.02 -10.49
C PRO A 11 -31.53 6.29 -10.62
N ILE A 12 -31.30 6.81 -11.82
CA ILE A 12 -30.48 7.99 -12.09
C ILE A 12 -31.29 9.23 -12.44
N LEU A 13 -32.47 9.09 -13.02
CA LEU A 13 -33.32 10.20 -13.46
C LEU A 13 -34.38 10.58 -12.42
N GLY A 14 -34.82 9.64 -11.56
CA GLY A 14 -35.90 9.90 -10.63
C GLY A 14 -37.17 10.41 -11.37
N ASP A 15 -37.53 11.65 -11.11
CA ASP A 15 -38.66 12.37 -11.73
C ASP A 15 -38.25 13.31 -12.89
N VAL A 16 -36.96 13.28 -13.30
CA VAL A 16 -36.41 14.14 -14.36
C VAL A 16 -36.56 13.46 -15.72
N ALA A 17 -37.05 14.18 -16.72
CA ALA A 17 -37.09 13.67 -18.09
C ALA A 17 -35.67 13.55 -18.68
N GLU A 18 -35.43 12.52 -19.51
CA GLU A 18 -34.10 12.27 -20.11
C GLU A 18 -33.58 13.49 -20.90
N ALA A 19 -34.45 14.19 -21.64
CA ALA A 19 -34.10 15.39 -22.39
C ALA A 19 -33.63 16.53 -21.46
N GLU A 20 -34.28 16.70 -20.30
CA GLU A 20 -33.92 17.71 -19.31
C GLU A 20 -32.57 17.38 -18.65
N ALA A 21 -32.34 16.09 -18.35
CA ALA A 21 -31.06 15.62 -17.80
C ALA A 21 -29.90 15.83 -18.77
N ARG A 22 -30.12 15.56 -20.07
CA ARG A 22 -29.10 15.85 -21.11
C ARG A 22 -28.82 17.35 -21.24
N ALA A 23 -29.84 18.19 -21.22
CA ALA A 23 -29.71 19.63 -21.27
C ALA A 23 -28.96 20.16 -20.01
N ALA A 24 -29.25 19.64 -18.83
CA ALA A 24 -28.57 20.00 -17.61
C ALA A 24 -27.07 19.62 -17.64
N LEU A 25 -26.74 18.41 -18.10
CA LEU A 25 -25.38 17.94 -18.26
C LEU A 25 -24.59 18.85 -19.24
N ALA A 26 -25.17 19.16 -20.40
CA ALA A 26 -24.53 20.02 -21.40
C ALA A 26 -24.24 21.43 -20.84
N ARG A 27 -25.23 22.08 -20.21
CA ARG A 27 -25.02 23.40 -19.57
C ARG A 27 -23.91 23.35 -18.52
N LEU A 28 -23.89 22.32 -17.72
CA LEU A 28 -22.92 22.18 -16.63
C LEU A 28 -21.49 22.03 -17.16
N VAL A 29 -21.27 21.19 -18.17
CA VAL A 29 -19.96 21.01 -18.82
C VAL A 29 -19.48 22.29 -19.48
N GLU A 30 -20.38 23.12 -20.03
CA GLU A 30 -20.09 24.41 -20.66
C GLU A 30 -19.99 25.57 -19.66
N SER A 31 -20.29 25.36 -18.39
CA SER A 31 -20.23 26.43 -17.37
C SER A 31 -18.80 26.93 -17.14
N PRO A 32 -18.60 28.18 -16.68
CA PRO A 32 -17.28 28.73 -16.39
C PRO A 32 -16.46 27.87 -15.44
N ALA A 33 -17.10 27.26 -14.45
CA ALA A 33 -16.46 26.39 -13.46
C ALA A 33 -15.82 25.15 -14.10
N PHE A 34 -16.42 24.57 -15.13
CA PHE A 34 -15.93 23.37 -15.81
C PHE A 34 -15.05 23.68 -17.03
N ARG A 35 -15.28 24.82 -17.72
CA ARG A 35 -14.39 25.26 -18.81
C ARG A 35 -12.95 25.53 -18.36
N THR A 36 -12.76 25.97 -17.13
CA THR A 36 -11.43 26.17 -16.52
C THR A 36 -10.79 24.88 -16.00
N ALA A 37 -11.53 23.76 -15.97
CA ALA A 37 -11.09 22.46 -15.43
C ALA A 37 -11.38 21.32 -16.42
N PRO A 38 -10.65 21.23 -17.56
CA PRO A 38 -10.97 20.31 -18.67
C PRO A 38 -11.00 18.84 -18.27
N GLN A 39 -10.19 18.41 -17.29
CA GLN A 39 -10.22 17.04 -16.77
C GLN A 39 -11.53 16.74 -16.02
N LEU A 40 -12.04 17.69 -15.23
CA LEU A 40 -13.33 17.53 -14.54
C LEU A 40 -14.50 17.55 -15.52
N ALA A 41 -14.43 18.39 -16.57
CA ALA A 41 -15.43 18.43 -17.64
C ALA A 41 -15.46 17.09 -18.41
N ALA A 42 -14.30 16.53 -18.76
CA ALA A 42 -14.18 15.23 -19.42
C ALA A 42 -14.72 14.10 -18.54
N PHE A 43 -14.38 14.10 -17.25
CA PHE A 43 -14.90 13.12 -16.29
C PHE A 43 -16.43 13.19 -16.21
N LEU A 44 -16.98 14.39 -15.98
CA LEU A 44 -18.43 14.60 -15.85
C LEU A 44 -19.17 14.22 -17.14
N GLY A 45 -18.63 14.63 -18.29
CA GLY A 45 -19.17 14.30 -19.61
C GLY A 45 -19.21 12.79 -19.86
N TYR A 46 -18.14 12.10 -19.55
CA TYR A 46 -18.07 10.64 -19.70
C TYR A 46 -19.11 9.91 -18.84
N VAL A 47 -19.11 10.15 -17.52
CA VAL A 47 -20.02 9.45 -16.62
C VAL A 47 -21.48 9.83 -16.87
N GLY A 48 -21.75 11.09 -17.21
CA GLY A 48 -23.08 11.58 -17.52
C GLY A 48 -23.65 10.95 -18.79
N ASN A 49 -22.90 10.98 -19.89
CA ASN A 49 -23.32 10.42 -21.17
C ASN A 49 -23.46 8.88 -21.10
N THR A 50 -22.52 8.19 -20.44
CA THR A 50 -22.57 6.74 -20.26
C THR A 50 -23.79 6.33 -19.43
N ALA A 51 -24.11 7.06 -18.37
CA ALA A 51 -25.28 6.83 -17.55
C ALA A 51 -26.59 7.06 -18.33
N LEU A 52 -26.70 8.18 -19.06
CA LEU A 52 -27.86 8.50 -19.88
C LEU A 52 -28.04 7.58 -21.10
N ALA A 53 -26.98 6.86 -21.50
CA ALA A 53 -27.05 5.79 -22.49
C ALA A 53 -27.55 4.44 -21.92
N GLY A 54 -27.83 4.36 -20.61
CA GLY A 54 -28.25 3.12 -19.93
C GLY A 54 -27.12 2.16 -19.62
N ARG A 55 -25.84 2.62 -19.71
CA ARG A 55 -24.64 1.80 -19.54
C ARG A 55 -23.94 2.03 -18.20
N GLN A 56 -24.72 2.19 -17.10
CA GLN A 56 -24.18 2.47 -15.75
C GLN A 56 -23.17 1.43 -15.27
N GLY A 57 -23.33 0.15 -15.69
CA GLY A 57 -22.42 -0.92 -15.35
C GLY A 57 -20.99 -0.76 -15.89
N GLU A 58 -20.82 0.10 -16.92
CA GLU A 58 -19.51 0.42 -17.51
C GLU A 58 -18.79 1.57 -16.77
N ILE A 59 -19.48 2.31 -15.90
CA ILE A 59 -18.91 3.41 -15.11
C ILE A 59 -18.10 2.82 -13.94
N LYS A 60 -16.83 2.49 -14.22
CA LYS A 60 -15.88 1.94 -13.26
C LYS A 60 -14.63 2.80 -13.19
N GLY A 61 -13.88 2.68 -12.11
CA GLY A 61 -12.63 3.45 -11.96
C GLY A 61 -11.67 3.29 -13.14
N TYR A 62 -11.54 2.08 -13.67
CA TYR A 62 -10.71 1.81 -14.84
C TYR A 62 -11.20 2.56 -16.09
N THR A 63 -12.48 2.42 -16.44
CA THR A 63 -13.02 3.04 -17.66
C THR A 63 -13.00 4.57 -17.59
N ILE A 64 -13.25 5.15 -16.42
CA ILE A 64 -13.11 6.60 -16.20
C ILE A 64 -11.67 7.05 -16.40
N ALA A 65 -10.70 6.30 -15.88
CA ALA A 65 -9.28 6.64 -16.02
C ALA A 65 -8.85 6.66 -17.49
N VAL A 66 -9.20 5.63 -18.23
CA VAL A 66 -8.79 5.46 -19.62
C VAL A 66 -9.55 6.41 -20.54
N GLU A 67 -10.88 6.40 -20.47
CA GLU A 67 -11.74 7.09 -21.43
C GLU A 67 -11.93 8.59 -21.12
N ALA A 68 -11.93 8.97 -19.84
CA ALA A 68 -12.18 10.34 -19.44
C ALA A 68 -10.89 11.10 -19.05
N LEU A 69 -9.93 10.43 -18.42
CA LEU A 69 -8.71 11.08 -17.91
C LEU A 69 -7.47 10.80 -18.78
N GLY A 70 -7.62 10.07 -19.90
CA GLY A 70 -6.55 9.80 -20.87
C GLY A 70 -5.41 8.96 -20.28
N ARG A 71 -5.68 8.10 -19.28
CA ARG A 71 -4.68 7.21 -18.72
C ARG A 71 -4.40 6.04 -19.67
N PRO A 72 -3.17 5.51 -19.67
CA PRO A 72 -2.84 4.37 -20.52
C PRO A 72 -3.67 3.14 -20.15
N GLY A 73 -3.84 2.20 -21.09
CA GLY A 73 -4.68 1.01 -20.92
C GLY A 73 -4.19 0.00 -19.87
N ASP A 74 -3.01 0.22 -19.29
CA ASP A 74 -2.47 -0.54 -18.15
C ASP A 74 -2.78 0.12 -16.80
N PHE A 75 -3.64 1.16 -16.79
CA PHE A 75 -4.07 1.84 -15.57
C PHE A 75 -4.71 0.87 -14.58
N ASP A 76 -4.19 0.84 -13.35
CA ASP A 76 -4.80 0.10 -12.23
C ASP A 76 -5.45 1.07 -11.23
N PRO A 77 -6.79 1.11 -11.13
CA PRO A 77 -7.51 2.00 -10.20
C PRO A 77 -7.29 1.66 -8.72
N VAL A 78 -6.65 0.54 -8.43
CA VAL A 78 -6.28 0.16 -7.06
C VAL A 78 -4.96 0.82 -6.67
N VAL A 79 -4.03 0.91 -7.61
CA VAL A 79 -2.68 1.46 -7.41
C VAL A 79 -2.68 2.98 -7.57
N ASP A 80 -3.36 3.51 -8.60
CA ASP A 80 -3.46 4.95 -8.84
C ASP A 80 -4.84 5.49 -8.39
N PRO A 81 -4.91 6.27 -7.31
CA PRO A 81 -6.16 6.80 -6.78
C PRO A 81 -6.71 7.98 -7.59
N ILE A 82 -6.12 8.32 -8.75
CA ILE A 82 -6.45 9.53 -9.51
C ILE A 82 -7.95 9.69 -9.76
N VAL A 83 -8.66 8.61 -10.10
CA VAL A 83 -10.12 8.66 -10.33
C VAL A 83 -10.87 9.03 -9.05
N ARG A 84 -10.43 8.54 -7.89
CA ARG A 84 -11.04 8.89 -6.59
C ARG A 84 -10.77 10.34 -6.21
N VAL A 85 -9.54 10.80 -6.46
CA VAL A 85 -9.13 12.19 -6.23
C VAL A 85 -9.94 13.12 -7.13
N GLU A 86 -9.99 12.83 -8.44
CA GLU A 86 -10.75 13.64 -9.41
C GLU A 86 -12.27 13.57 -9.15
N ALA A 87 -12.83 12.44 -8.74
CA ALA A 87 -14.22 12.36 -8.30
C ALA A 87 -14.50 13.22 -7.05
N GLY A 88 -13.54 13.29 -6.13
CA GLY A 88 -13.62 14.19 -4.97
C GLY A 88 -13.58 15.66 -5.37
N ARG A 89 -12.71 16.03 -6.33
CA ARG A 89 -12.65 17.38 -6.91
C ARG A 89 -13.92 17.71 -7.68
N LEU A 90 -14.44 16.76 -8.48
CA LEU A 90 -15.68 16.91 -9.24
C LEU A 90 -16.89 17.17 -8.32
N ARG A 91 -17.02 16.43 -7.21
CA ARG A 91 -18.12 16.68 -6.24
C ARG A 91 -18.02 18.08 -5.65
N ARG A 92 -16.82 18.54 -5.26
CA ARG A 92 -16.62 19.91 -4.74
C ARG A 92 -16.92 20.98 -5.80
N ALA A 93 -16.56 20.74 -7.06
CA ALA A 93 -16.87 21.66 -8.16
C ALA A 93 -18.38 21.74 -8.42
N LEU A 94 -19.11 20.60 -8.37
CA LEU A 94 -20.56 20.56 -8.45
C LEU A 94 -21.22 21.31 -7.28
N ASP A 95 -20.76 21.06 -6.05
CA ASP A 95 -21.27 21.73 -4.85
C ASP A 95 -21.05 23.26 -4.94
N ALA A 96 -19.88 23.70 -5.39
CA ALA A 96 -19.56 25.12 -5.57
C ALA A 96 -20.38 25.75 -6.68
N HIS A 97 -20.57 25.09 -7.82
CA HIS A 97 -21.42 25.56 -8.91
C HIS A 97 -22.85 25.79 -8.46
N TYR A 98 -23.44 24.80 -7.77
CA TYR A 98 -24.81 24.91 -7.27
C TYR A 98 -24.98 25.78 -6.01
N ALA A 99 -23.91 26.14 -5.36
CA ALA A 99 -23.92 27.19 -4.34
C ALA A 99 -23.85 28.61 -4.94
N GLY A 100 -23.48 28.76 -6.20
CA GLY A 100 -23.30 30.02 -6.90
C GLY A 100 -24.14 30.12 -8.19
N GLU A 101 -23.48 30.09 -9.35
CA GLU A 101 -24.08 30.31 -10.68
C GLU A 101 -25.21 29.33 -11.02
N GLY A 102 -25.10 28.07 -10.64
CA GLY A 102 -26.10 27.01 -10.89
C GLY A 102 -27.19 26.90 -9.82
N ALA A 103 -27.28 27.84 -8.89
CA ALA A 103 -28.24 27.78 -7.79
C ALA A 103 -29.71 27.77 -8.25
N SER A 104 -30.00 28.37 -9.41
CA SER A 104 -31.34 28.42 -10.02
C SER A 104 -31.59 27.34 -11.08
N ASP A 105 -30.65 26.44 -11.32
CA ASP A 105 -30.78 25.37 -12.32
C ASP A 105 -31.95 24.43 -11.93
N PRO A 106 -32.86 24.13 -12.85
CA PRO A 106 -34.07 23.32 -12.55
C PRO A 106 -33.71 21.86 -12.26
N VAL A 107 -32.59 21.36 -12.81
CA VAL A 107 -32.08 19.99 -12.62
C VAL A 107 -30.63 20.06 -12.21
N TRP A 108 -30.33 19.42 -11.08
CA TRP A 108 -28.99 19.31 -10.52
C TRP A 108 -28.38 17.94 -10.79
N VAL A 109 -27.09 17.90 -11.09
CA VAL A 109 -26.30 16.67 -11.25
C VAL A 109 -25.53 16.42 -9.98
N ARG A 110 -25.69 15.25 -9.38
CA ARG A 110 -24.95 14.81 -8.19
C ARG A 110 -24.19 13.52 -8.47
N ILE A 111 -23.02 13.35 -7.86
CA ILE A 111 -22.29 12.09 -7.84
C ILE A 111 -22.22 11.61 -6.38
N PRO A 112 -23.00 10.60 -5.99
CA PRO A 112 -23.04 10.11 -4.60
C PRO A 112 -21.67 9.64 -4.12
N ARG A 113 -21.41 9.76 -2.80
CA ARG A 113 -20.22 9.17 -2.20
C ARG A 113 -20.28 7.65 -2.31
N GLY A 114 -19.15 7.03 -2.72
CA GLY A 114 -19.09 5.59 -2.95
C GLY A 114 -19.52 5.14 -4.35
N SER A 115 -20.01 6.05 -5.20
CA SER A 115 -20.38 5.77 -6.58
C SER A 115 -19.78 6.81 -7.53
N TYR A 116 -19.60 6.43 -8.79
CA TYR A 116 -19.27 7.34 -9.90
C TYR A 116 -20.48 7.60 -10.82
N VAL A 117 -21.57 6.87 -10.62
CA VAL A 117 -22.80 7.02 -11.40
C VAL A 117 -23.51 8.31 -10.98
N PRO A 118 -23.76 9.25 -11.91
CA PRO A 118 -24.45 10.49 -11.61
C PRO A 118 -25.94 10.26 -11.35
N GLN A 119 -26.53 11.15 -10.57
CA GLN A 119 -27.98 11.25 -10.33
C GLN A 119 -28.44 12.64 -10.74
N PHE A 120 -29.60 12.71 -11.39
CA PHE A 120 -30.24 13.96 -11.81
C PHE A 120 -31.45 14.21 -10.89
N VAL A 121 -31.51 15.39 -10.27
CA VAL A 121 -32.49 15.71 -9.22
C VAL A 121 -33.11 17.07 -9.50
N ARG A 122 -34.44 17.17 -9.44
CA ARG A 122 -35.14 18.47 -9.52
C ARG A 122 -34.84 19.30 -8.27
N GLN A 123 -34.71 20.60 -8.46
CA GLN A 123 -34.47 21.54 -7.36
C GLN A 123 -35.56 21.48 -6.28
N SER A 124 -36.82 21.23 -6.67
CA SER A 124 -37.97 21.08 -5.77
C SER A 124 -37.96 19.79 -4.93
N GLY A 125 -37.20 18.76 -5.33
CA GLY A 125 -37.04 17.50 -4.59
C GLY A 125 -35.93 17.50 -3.54
N ARG A 126 -35.22 18.61 -3.38
CA ARG A 126 -34.05 18.72 -2.47
C ARG A 126 -34.40 18.47 -1.00
N ALA A 127 -35.56 18.90 -0.53
CA ALA A 127 -35.99 18.78 0.86
C ALA A 127 -36.17 17.31 1.29
N ALA A 128 -36.72 16.48 0.41
CA ALA A 128 -37.00 15.07 0.70
C ALA A 128 -35.77 14.16 0.74
N LEU A 129 -34.65 14.54 0.10
CA LEU A 129 -33.43 13.74 0.04
C LEU A 129 -32.39 14.11 1.14
N LEU A 130 -32.56 15.27 1.80
CA LEU A 130 -31.72 15.68 2.92
C LEU A 130 -32.18 15.08 4.25
N ASP A 131 -33.45 14.72 4.37
CA ASP A 131 -34.05 14.13 5.60
C ASP A 131 -33.71 12.62 5.76
N GLY A 132 -33.18 11.97 4.73
CA GLY A 132 -32.80 10.55 4.77
C GLY A 132 -31.44 10.24 5.40
N VAL A 133 -30.64 11.24 5.78
CA VAL A 133 -29.24 11.05 6.27
C VAL A 133 -28.98 11.65 7.64
N SER A 134 -29.97 12.33 8.27
CA SER A 134 -29.75 13.00 9.55
C SER A 134 -30.80 12.61 10.59
N GLY A 135 -30.69 11.42 11.15
CA GLY A 135 -31.25 11.12 12.47
C GLY A 135 -30.44 11.81 13.57
N ARG A 136 -30.75 13.07 13.88
CA ARG A 136 -30.33 13.73 15.14
C ARG A 136 -31.47 14.57 15.69
N PRO A 137 -31.80 14.47 16.99
CA PRO A 137 -32.90 15.22 17.59
C PRO A 137 -32.59 16.70 17.66
N ALA A 138 -33.64 17.50 17.48
CA ALA A 138 -33.64 18.95 17.54
C ALA A 138 -33.14 19.46 18.89
N ALA A 139 -32.08 20.29 18.88
CA ALA A 139 -31.70 21.14 19.99
C ALA A 139 -32.05 22.58 19.65
N ALA A 140 -32.65 23.26 20.66
CA ALA A 140 -33.33 24.53 20.63
C ALA A 140 -32.51 25.69 20.04
N ALA A 141 -33.26 26.59 19.38
CA ALA A 141 -32.78 27.86 18.86
C ALA A 141 -32.28 28.77 19.99
N ILE A 142 -31.05 29.26 19.85
CA ILE A 142 -30.53 30.43 20.61
C ILE A 142 -30.38 31.56 19.59
N MET A 143 -31.11 32.65 19.84
CA MET A 143 -31.09 33.90 19.08
C MET A 143 -29.75 34.66 19.23
N PRO A 144 -29.28 35.37 18.23
CA PRO A 144 -28.05 36.16 18.33
C PRO A 144 -28.29 37.48 19.05
N GLY A 145 -27.46 37.77 20.03
CA GLY A 145 -27.36 39.08 20.70
C GLY A 145 -26.50 40.06 19.89
N PRO A 146 -26.59 41.37 20.16
CA PRO A 146 -26.11 42.43 19.28
C PRO A 146 -24.59 42.61 19.32
N ALA A 147 -24.09 43.04 18.18
CA ALA A 147 -22.67 43.39 17.95
C ALA A 147 -22.24 44.60 18.77
N SER A 148 -21.06 44.56 19.37
CA SER A 148 -20.32 45.70 19.90
C SER A 148 -19.13 46.03 18.99
N PRO A 149 -18.74 47.33 18.91
CA PRO A 149 -17.92 47.85 17.79
C PRO A 149 -16.41 47.81 18.07
N GLY A 150 -15.69 47.53 17.02
CA GLY A 150 -14.46 48.14 16.60
C GLY A 150 -13.25 48.15 17.55
N GLU A 151 -12.30 47.26 17.28
CA GLU A 151 -10.91 47.54 17.63
C GLU A 151 -10.04 47.54 16.35
N ALA A 152 -9.33 48.66 16.16
CA ALA A 152 -8.56 48.98 14.99
C ALA A 152 -7.27 48.15 14.92
N VAL A 153 -7.00 47.56 13.76
CA VAL A 153 -5.73 46.92 13.43
C VAL A 153 -4.66 48.00 13.22
N PRO A 154 -3.50 47.96 13.90
CA PRO A 154 -2.41 48.91 13.64
C PRO A 154 -1.73 48.60 12.31
N ALA A 155 -1.48 49.66 11.55
CA ALA A 155 -0.81 49.69 10.26
C ALA A 155 0.59 49.05 10.32
N ARG A 156 0.92 48.27 9.31
CA ARG A 156 2.25 47.73 9.07
C ARG A 156 3.27 48.83 8.92
N GLY A 157 4.26 48.88 9.82
CA GLY A 157 5.44 49.70 9.71
C GLY A 157 6.25 49.38 8.46
N SER A 158 6.61 50.44 7.74
CA SER A 158 7.48 50.41 6.57
C SER A 158 8.90 50.00 6.96
N VAL A 159 9.41 48.95 6.28
CA VAL A 159 10.82 48.55 6.35
C VAL A 159 11.69 49.57 5.63
N PRO A 160 12.77 50.09 6.25
CA PRO A 160 13.68 51.01 5.60
C PRO A 160 14.51 50.28 4.51
N PRO A 161 14.88 50.96 3.40
CA PRO A 161 15.65 50.39 2.33
C PRO A 161 17.10 50.12 2.77
N LEU A 162 17.62 48.94 2.42
CA LEU A 162 19.02 48.58 2.55
C LEU A 162 19.92 49.50 1.70
N PRO A 163 21.09 49.89 2.22
CA PRO A 163 22.01 50.75 1.50
C PRO A 163 22.62 50.01 0.28
N ALA A 164 22.66 50.66 -0.85
CA ALA A 164 23.23 50.19 -2.10
C ALA A 164 24.70 49.83 -1.93
N ALA A 165 25.08 48.59 -2.30
CA ALA A 165 26.45 48.12 -2.33
C ALA A 165 27.24 48.89 -3.42
N ARG A 166 28.33 49.54 -3.04
CA ARG A 166 29.29 50.16 -3.96
C ARG A 166 30.04 49.09 -4.75
N PRO A 167 30.30 49.25 -6.04
CA PRO A 167 31.04 48.27 -6.83
C PRO A 167 32.52 48.26 -6.41
N LEU A 168 33.02 47.09 -5.99
CA LEU A 168 34.43 46.85 -5.77
C LEU A 168 35.16 46.77 -7.11
N ALA A 169 36.27 47.50 -7.21
CA ALA A 169 37.08 47.64 -8.43
C ALA A 169 37.61 46.27 -8.93
N PRO A 170 37.70 46.05 -10.26
CA PRO A 170 38.04 44.74 -10.86
C PRO A 170 39.45 44.25 -10.58
N ARG A 171 40.31 45.06 -9.97
CA ARG A 171 41.71 44.67 -9.63
C ARG A 171 41.86 43.73 -8.45
N LEU A 172 40.88 43.63 -7.52
CA LEU A 172 40.92 42.71 -6.39
C LEU A 172 40.44 41.30 -6.74
N LEU A 173 39.57 41.15 -7.74
CA LEU A 173 39.09 39.85 -8.24
C LEU A 173 40.18 39.06 -8.96
N LEU A 174 41.13 39.74 -9.67
CA LEU A 174 42.21 39.09 -10.38
C LEU A 174 43.25 38.54 -9.40
N ALA A 175 43.52 39.22 -8.28
CA ALA A 175 44.46 38.77 -7.26
C ALA A 175 43.94 37.54 -6.48
N GLY A 176 42.60 37.47 -6.24
CA GLY A 176 41.95 36.31 -5.60
C GLY A 176 42.00 35.03 -6.46
N LEU A 177 41.76 35.16 -7.76
CA LEU A 177 41.81 34.03 -8.70
C LEU A 177 43.25 33.46 -8.85
N VAL A 178 44.29 34.31 -8.87
CA VAL A 178 45.68 33.86 -8.94
C VAL A 178 46.11 33.16 -7.66
N ALA A 179 45.65 33.62 -6.49
CA ALA A 179 45.95 32.95 -5.21
C ALA A 179 45.27 31.55 -5.10
N VAL A 180 44.01 31.43 -5.55
CA VAL A 180 43.30 30.12 -5.57
C VAL A 180 43.97 29.18 -6.59
N ALA A 181 44.44 29.66 -7.75
CA ALA A 181 45.14 28.81 -8.72
C ALA A 181 46.49 28.32 -8.21
N LEU A 182 47.25 29.13 -7.45
CA LEU A 182 48.53 28.74 -6.89
C LEU A 182 48.36 27.74 -5.72
N VAL A 183 47.34 27.90 -4.89
CA VAL A 183 47.02 26.94 -3.83
C VAL A 183 46.52 25.62 -4.42
N GLY A 184 45.68 25.67 -5.47
CA GLY A 184 45.22 24.48 -6.20
C GLY A 184 46.36 23.72 -6.88
N ALA A 185 47.30 24.43 -7.52
CA ALA A 185 48.49 23.83 -8.13
C ALA A 185 49.45 23.24 -7.09
N GLY A 186 49.60 23.88 -5.92
CA GLY A 186 50.43 23.36 -4.82
C GLY A 186 49.85 22.08 -4.20
N LEU A 187 48.52 22.01 -4.00
CA LEU A 187 47.84 20.81 -3.51
C LEU A 187 47.87 19.67 -4.54
N PHE A 188 47.70 19.99 -5.83
CA PHE A 188 47.80 19.01 -6.91
C PHE A 188 49.24 18.44 -7.04
N TRP A 189 50.27 19.26 -6.88
CA TRP A 189 51.68 18.79 -6.99
C TRP A 189 52.13 18.05 -5.74
N ASN A 190 51.65 18.41 -4.55
CA ASN A 190 51.95 17.67 -3.32
C ASN A 190 51.22 16.30 -3.29
N GLY A 191 50.00 16.22 -3.86
CA GLY A 191 49.28 14.95 -4.02
C GLY A 191 49.89 13.98 -5.03
N GLN A 192 50.78 14.45 -5.94
CA GLN A 192 51.48 13.57 -6.90
C GLN A 192 52.79 12.98 -6.38
N ARG A 193 53.34 13.44 -5.25
CA ARG A 193 54.58 12.91 -4.72
C ARG A 193 54.48 11.60 -3.94
N ASP A 194 53.25 11.20 -3.55
CA ASP A 194 53.00 9.95 -2.82
C ASP A 194 52.51 8.78 -3.69
N LEU A 195 52.51 8.96 -5.02
CA LEU A 195 52.16 7.88 -5.96
C LEU A 195 53.43 7.16 -6.44
N ARG A 196 54.13 6.45 -5.55
CA ARG A 196 54.95 5.32 -5.97
C ARG A 196 54.02 4.12 -6.18
N PRO A 197 54.11 3.38 -7.30
CA PRO A 197 53.33 2.16 -7.47
C PRO A 197 53.94 1.08 -6.56
N GLU A 198 53.40 0.93 -5.38
CA GLU A 198 53.53 -0.32 -4.63
C GLU A 198 52.65 -1.35 -5.35
N SER A 199 53.25 -2.47 -5.66
CA SER A 199 52.67 -3.59 -6.38
C SER A 199 51.33 -3.96 -5.75
N ALA A 200 50.22 -3.48 -6.32
CA ALA A 200 48.87 -3.89 -5.95
C ALA A 200 48.67 -5.33 -6.41
N THR A 201 48.93 -6.27 -5.51
CA THR A 201 48.37 -7.62 -5.55
C THR A 201 46.89 -7.51 -5.78
N ALA A 202 46.41 -8.21 -6.79
CA ALA A 202 45.02 -8.30 -7.19
C ALA A 202 44.13 -8.81 -6.03
N THR A 203 43.55 -7.87 -5.26
CA THR A 203 42.59 -8.18 -4.20
C THR A 203 41.47 -7.14 -4.26
N THR A 204 40.65 -7.10 -5.31
CA THR A 204 39.48 -6.20 -5.32
C THR A 204 38.44 -6.57 -6.38
N ILE A 205 38.10 -7.84 -6.53
CA ILE A 205 36.87 -8.24 -7.23
C ILE A 205 36.05 -9.21 -6.37
N GLU A 206 36.51 -9.59 -5.18
CA GLU A 206 35.75 -10.52 -4.32
C GLU A 206 34.73 -9.86 -3.38
N GLU A 207 34.81 -8.58 -3.08
CA GLU A 207 33.89 -7.94 -2.12
C GLU A 207 32.51 -7.63 -2.71
N SER A 208 32.40 -7.40 -4.02
CA SER A 208 31.07 -7.19 -4.66
C SER A 208 30.29 -8.49 -4.88
N THR A 209 30.94 -9.65 -4.79
CA THR A 209 30.32 -10.97 -4.97
C THR A 209 29.79 -11.57 -3.67
N SER A 210 30.15 -11.03 -2.51
CA SER A 210 29.74 -11.57 -1.21
C SER A 210 28.24 -11.30 -0.90
N ALA A 211 27.74 -10.10 -1.16
CA ALA A 211 26.34 -9.74 -0.90
C ALA A 211 25.38 -10.47 -1.84
N THR A 212 25.77 -10.64 -3.12
CA THR A 212 24.97 -11.36 -4.12
C THR A 212 24.89 -12.88 -3.84
N ARG A 213 25.81 -13.42 -3.05
CA ARG A 213 25.83 -14.85 -2.66
C ARG A 213 24.87 -15.19 -1.52
N GLN A 214 24.25 -14.22 -0.86
CA GLN A 214 23.45 -14.44 0.34
C GLN A 214 21.94 -14.50 0.06
N GLN A 215 21.49 -13.96 -1.09
CA GLN A 215 20.07 -14.02 -1.49
C GLN A 215 19.79 -15.26 -2.33
N PRO A 216 18.63 -15.92 -2.15
CA PRO A 216 18.20 -16.96 -3.06
C PRO A 216 18.04 -16.38 -4.47
N SER A 217 18.44 -17.14 -5.47
CA SER A 217 18.34 -16.71 -6.86
C SER A 217 17.34 -17.57 -7.63
N VAL A 218 16.59 -16.94 -8.52
CA VAL A 218 15.61 -17.60 -9.40
C VAL A 218 16.02 -17.38 -10.85
N LEU A 219 16.36 -18.45 -11.55
CA LEU A 219 16.60 -18.43 -12.99
C LEU A 219 15.29 -18.73 -13.72
N VAL A 220 14.84 -17.80 -14.54
CA VAL A 220 13.66 -18.02 -15.42
C VAL A 220 14.12 -18.68 -16.71
N VAL A 221 13.49 -19.83 -17.04
CA VAL A 221 13.87 -20.67 -18.19
C VAL A 221 12.63 -20.97 -19.02
N GLY A 222 12.52 -20.31 -20.16
CA GLY A 222 11.53 -20.65 -21.19
C GLY A 222 12.00 -21.83 -22.01
N LEU A 223 11.20 -22.89 -22.09
CA LEU A 223 11.46 -24.03 -22.96
C LEU A 223 10.78 -23.76 -24.32
N SER A 224 11.56 -23.50 -25.34
CA SER A 224 11.07 -23.12 -26.66
C SER A 224 10.33 -24.28 -27.35
N GLY A 225 9.14 -24.00 -27.87
CA GLY A 225 8.44 -24.88 -28.81
C GLY A 225 8.89 -24.64 -30.26
N SER A 226 8.46 -25.52 -31.18
CA SER A 226 8.79 -25.43 -32.62
C SER A 226 8.00 -24.34 -33.37
N ASP A 227 6.96 -23.76 -32.76
CA ASP A 227 6.12 -22.70 -33.36
C ASP A 227 6.72 -21.31 -33.10
N PRO A 228 7.08 -20.54 -34.16
CA PRO A 228 7.67 -19.22 -34.01
C PRO A 228 6.77 -18.20 -33.30
N ALA A 229 5.44 -18.22 -33.52
CA ALA A 229 4.50 -17.30 -32.90
C ALA A 229 4.38 -17.61 -31.39
N LEU A 230 4.33 -18.88 -31.04
CA LEU A 230 4.32 -19.32 -29.64
C LEU A 230 5.65 -18.99 -28.97
N SER A 231 6.77 -19.11 -29.64
CA SER A 231 8.09 -18.75 -29.13
C SER A 231 8.19 -17.27 -28.80
N ALA A 232 7.63 -16.37 -29.62
CA ALA A 232 7.59 -14.92 -29.35
C ALA A 232 6.70 -14.61 -28.14
N ALA A 233 5.55 -15.26 -28.01
CA ALA A 233 4.67 -15.11 -26.85
C ALA A 233 5.32 -15.61 -25.55
N MET A 234 6.06 -16.71 -25.61
CA MET A 234 6.82 -17.26 -24.49
C MET A 234 7.95 -16.33 -24.05
N LEU A 235 8.68 -15.73 -25.01
CA LEU A 235 9.69 -14.72 -24.68
C LEU A 235 9.09 -13.49 -23.99
N ASN A 236 7.89 -13.05 -24.42
CA ASN A 236 7.18 -11.99 -23.76
C ASN A 236 6.76 -12.39 -22.32
N TYR A 237 6.28 -13.62 -22.13
CA TYR A 237 5.98 -14.16 -20.81
C TYR A 237 7.22 -14.20 -19.92
N ASP A 238 8.37 -14.66 -20.43
CA ASP A 238 9.67 -14.63 -19.73
C ASP A 238 10.03 -13.24 -19.20
N ASN A 239 9.88 -12.23 -20.06
CA ASN A 239 10.18 -10.86 -19.69
C ASN A 239 9.22 -10.36 -18.60
N GLN A 240 7.91 -10.54 -18.80
CA GLN A 240 6.89 -10.12 -17.84
C GLN A 240 7.04 -10.83 -16.48
N LEU A 241 7.36 -12.12 -16.48
CA LEU A 241 7.60 -12.90 -15.26
C LEU A 241 8.88 -12.45 -14.55
N SER A 242 9.97 -12.26 -15.29
CA SER A 242 11.24 -11.78 -14.72
C SER A 242 11.07 -10.40 -14.09
N ASP A 243 10.39 -9.48 -14.78
CA ASP A 243 10.10 -8.15 -14.28
C ASP A 243 9.19 -8.16 -13.03
N ALA A 244 8.23 -9.08 -12.98
CA ALA A 244 7.36 -9.25 -11.81
C ALA A 244 8.12 -9.85 -10.61
N LEU A 245 8.96 -10.86 -10.82
CA LEU A 245 9.78 -11.48 -9.79
C LEU A 245 10.83 -10.52 -9.24
N ALA A 246 11.47 -9.71 -10.10
CA ALA A 246 12.50 -8.74 -9.71
C ALA A 246 11.99 -7.61 -8.79
N ARG A 247 10.67 -7.49 -8.59
CA ARG A 247 10.08 -6.52 -7.64
C ARG A 247 10.09 -7.01 -6.19
N PHE A 248 10.42 -8.29 -5.97
CA PHE A 248 10.56 -8.84 -4.63
C PHE A 248 12.01 -8.74 -4.18
N ASP A 249 12.24 -8.03 -3.09
CA ASP A 249 13.58 -7.67 -2.60
C ASP A 249 14.37 -8.85 -2.01
N GLU A 250 13.69 -9.95 -1.72
CA GLU A 250 14.24 -11.10 -1.00
C GLU A 250 14.97 -12.10 -1.92
N PHE A 251 14.91 -11.92 -3.25
CA PHE A 251 15.61 -12.79 -4.20
C PHE A 251 16.26 -12.03 -5.33
N SER A 252 17.25 -12.68 -5.96
CA SER A 252 17.86 -12.24 -7.22
C SER A 252 17.22 -12.97 -8.39
N VAL A 253 16.85 -12.25 -9.44
CA VAL A 253 16.30 -12.85 -10.67
C VAL A 253 17.38 -12.90 -11.75
N LEU A 254 17.57 -14.08 -12.34
CA LEU A 254 18.56 -14.34 -13.37
C LEU A 254 17.85 -14.66 -14.70
N LYS A 255 18.28 -14.02 -15.79
CA LYS A 255 17.79 -14.32 -17.16
C LYS A 255 18.67 -15.33 -17.91
N ALA A 256 19.92 -15.47 -17.50
CA ALA A 256 20.86 -16.47 -18.04
C ALA A 256 21.72 -17.00 -16.91
N ALA A 257 22.11 -18.26 -17.00
CA ALA A 257 23.11 -18.79 -16.09
C ALA A 257 24.43 -18.04 -16.34
N PRO A 258 25.11 -17.55 -15.27
CA PRO A 258 26.37 -16.85 -15.44
C PRO A 258 27.38 -17.77 -16.10
N ALA A 259 27.92 -17.37 -17.24
CA ALA A 259 28.81 -18.21 -18.09
C ALA A 259 30.13 -18.62 -17.42
N ALA A 260 30.50 -18.00 -16.29
CA ALA A 260 31.78 -18.19 -15.62
C ALA A 260 31.69 -18.67 -14.17
N THR A 261 30.51 -18.97 -13.64
CA THR A 261 30.37 -19.37 -12.23
C THR A 261 29.89 -20.81 -12.08
N THR A 262 30.62 -21.58 -11.28
CA THR A 262 30.23 -22.90 -10.77
C THR A 262 29.04 -22.85 -9.80
N VAL A 263 28.48 -21.64 -9.53
CA VAL A 263 27.37 -21.46 -8.61
C VAL A 263 26.05 -21.59 -9.36
N LEU A 264 25.33 -22.67 -9.08
CA LEU A 264 23.96 -22.88 -9.59
C LEU A 264 23.00 -21.86 -8.96
N PRO A 265 21.96 -21.42 -9.71
CA PRO A 265 20.86 -20.67 -9.09
C PRO A 265 20.21 -21.51 -7.98
N THR A 266 19.59 -20.86 -7.00
CA THR A 266 18.85 -21.59 -5.95
C THR A 266 17.63 -22.29 -6.54
N TYR A 267 16.93 -21.60 -7.43
CA TYR A 267 15.74 -22.13 -8.09
C TYR A 267 15.80 -21.91 -9.61
N ARG A 268 15.18 -22.81 -10.35
CA ARG A 268 14.79 -22.59 -11.74
C ARG A 268 13.27 -22.55 -11.84
N PHE A 269 12.76 -21.50 -12.43
CA PHE A 269 11.37 -21.42 -12.85
C PHE A 269 11.32 -21.79 -14.33
N GLU A 270 10.88 -23.00 -14.61
CA GLU A 270 10.80 -23.57 -15.96
C GLU A 270 9.35 -23.50 -16.44
N HIS A 271 9.15 -23.03 -17.67
CA HIS A 271 7.81 -22.96 -18.24
C HIS A 271 7.84 -23.29 -19.76
N PHE A 272 6.75 -23.83 -20.22
CA PHE A 272 6.54 -24.13 -21.64
C PHE A 272 5.04 -24.07 -21.96
N ALA A 273 4.74 -23.88 -23.24
CA ALA A 273 3.39 -23.97 -23.76
C ALA A 273 3.36 -24.82 -25.00
N GLN A 274 2.28 -25.59 -25.18
CA GLN A 274 2.04 -26.43 -26.35
C GLN A 274 0.59 -26.32 -26.77
N LEU A 275 0.35 -26.39 -28.09
CA LEU A 275 -0.99 -26.49 -28.64
C LEU A 275 -1.54 -27.91 -28.36
N ILE A 276 -2.70 -27.97 -27.70
CA ILE A 276 -3.47 -29.20 -27.50
C ILE A 276 -4.62 -29.32 -28.50
N SER A 277 -5.02 -28.21 -29.11
CA SER A 277 -5.93 -28.12 -30.25
C SER A 277 -5.68 -26.84 -31.03
N SER A 278 -6.38 -26.63 -32.15
CA SER A 278 -6.27 -25.39 -32.95
C SER A 278 -6.69 -24.13 -32.18
N THR A 279 -7.42 -24.25 -31.05
CA THR A 279 -7.98 -23.15 -30.27
C THR A 279 -7.49 -23.09 -28.83
N MET A 280 -6.81 -24.13 -28.35
CA MET A 280 -6.41 -24.25 -26.95
C MET A 280 -4.91 -24.56 -26.81
N LEU A 281 -4.30 -23.92 -25.84
CA LEU A 281 -2.93 -24.13 -25.38
C LEU A 281 -2.93 -24.73 -23.97
N GLN A 282 -2.00 -25.65 -23.73
CA GLN A 282 -1.59 -26.03 -22.39
C GLN A 282 -0.33 -25.25 -22.01
N ALA A 283 -0.44 -24.40 -20.98
CA ALA A 283 0.68 -23.69 -20.39
C ALA A 283 1.09 -24.39 -19.08
N SER A 284 2.32 -24.85 -19.03
CA SER A 284 2.88 -25.57 -17.88
C SER A 284 4.04 -24.80 -17.28
N SER A 285 4.10 -24.79 -15.96
CA SER A 285 5.17 -24.16 -15.20
C SER A 285 5.59 -25.06 -14.04
N ARG A 286 6.88 -25.04 -13.70
CA ARG A 286 7.40 -25.72 -12.51
C ARG A 286 8.52 -24.92 -11.87
N LEU A 287 8.55 -24.99 -10.52
CA LEU A 287 9.63 -24.47 -9.71
C LEU A 287 10.51 -25.66 -9.29
N VAL A 288 11.79 -25.58 -9.60
CA VAL A 288 12.77 -26.63 -9.32
C VAL A 288 13.87 -26.07 -8.44
N HIS A 289 14.20 -26.72 -7.33
CA HIS A 289 15.40 -26.44 -6.55
C HIS A 289 16.61 -26.91 -7.36
N ALA A 290 17.36 -25.97 -7.92
CA ALA A 290 18.36 -26.26 -8.96
C ALA A 290 19.50 -27.17 -8.49
N PRO A 291 20.05 -27.02 -7.26
CA PRO A 291 21.15 -27.86 -6.79
C PRO A 291 20.81 -29.36 -6.67
N THR A 292 19.54 -29.68 -6.36
CA THR A 292 19.12 -31.08 -6.14
C THR A 292 18.26 -31.63 -7.28
N GLY A 293 17.78 -30.80 -8.18
CA GLY A 293 16.81 -31.17 -9.21
C GLY A 293 15.40 -31.45 -8.68
N ARG A 294 15.14 -31.21 -7.39
CA ARG A 294 13.85 -31.48 -6.75
C ARG A 294 12.78 -30.53 -7.27
N VAL A 295 11.66 -31.06 -7.75
CA VAL A 295 10.50 -30.27 -8.16
C VAL A 295 9.77 -29.80 -6.89
N VAL A 296 9.74 -28.48 -6.67
CA VAL A 296 9.07 -27.84 -5.53
C VAL A 296 7.59 -27.70 -5.82
N TRP A 297 7.27 -27.35 -7.06
CA TRP A 297 5.89 -27.11 -7.48
C TRP A 297 5.75 -27.27 -9.00
N THR A 298 4.55 -27.66 -9.41
CA THR A 298 4.15 -27.73 -10.82
C THR A 298 2.72 -27.22 -10.99
N SER A 299 2.44 -26.63 -12.13
CA SER A 299 1.11 -26.20 -12.56
C SER A 299 0.95 -26.41 -14.04
N SER A 300 -0.23 -26.82 -14.45
CA SER A 300 -0.63 -26.86 -15.85
C SER A 300 -2.03 -26.28 -15.96
N ILE A 301 -2.20 -25.34 -16.87
CA ILE A 301 -3.47 -24.68 -17.15
C ILE A 301 -3.76 -24.72 -18.64
N GLU A 302 -5.02 -24.81 -18.98
CA GLU A 302 -5.48 -24.68 -20.36
C GLU A 302 -5.96 -23.25 -20.60
N VAL A 303 -5.46 -22.63 -21.64
CA VAL A 303 -5.83 -21.27 -22.02
C VAL A 303 -6.18 -21.22 -23.52
N PRO A 304 -7.08 -20.34 -23.94
CA PRO A 304 -7.32 -20.14 -25.37
C PRO A 304 -6.02 -19.75 -26.10
N ALA A 305 -5.78 -20.27 -27.28
CA ALA A 305 -4.58 -19.94 -28.09
C ALA A 305 -4.48 -18.42 -28.33
N THR A 306 -5.63 -17.72 -28.43
CA THR A 306 -5.72 -16.28 -28.54
C THR A 306 -5.22 -15.53 -27.29
N ALA A 307 -5.14 -16.19 -26.13
CA ALA A 307 -4.62 -15.60 -24.91
C ALA A 307 -3.14 -15.24 -25.05
N MET A 308 -2.36 -16.07 -25.75
CA MET A 308 -0.93 -15.83 -25.96
C MET A 308 -0.65 -14.75 -27.02
N ALA A 309 -1.66 -14.32 -27.78
CA ALA A 309 -1.56 -13.17 -28.68
C ALA A 309 -1.86 -11.83 -27.98
N ARG A 310 -2.32 -11.86 -26.73
CA ARG A 310 -2.76 -10.69 -25.98
C ARG A 310 -1.81 -10.38 -24.81
N ASN A 311 -1.13 -9.24 -24.91
CA ASN A 311 -0.16 -8.80 -23.90
C ASN A 311 -0.75 -8.64 -22.49
N ASP A 312 -2.02 -8.25 -22.38
CA ASP A 312 -2.71 -8.12 -21.09
C ASP A 312 -2.90 -9.50 -20.41
N GLN A 313 -3.23 -10.53 -21.18
CA GLN A 313 -3.38 -11.89 -20.66
C GLN A 313 -2.04 -12.54 -20.31
N ILE A 314 -1.01 -12.33 -21.13
CA ILE A 314 0.36 -12.79 -20.81
C ILE A 314 0.83 -12.16 -19.50
N ARG A 315 0.60 -10.85 -19.32
CA ARG A 315 0.95 -10.13 -18.10
C ARG A 315 0.22 -10.69 -16.88
N GLU A 316 -1.07 -10.98 -16.99
CA GLU A 316 -1.85 -11.54 -15.87
C GLU A 316 -1.39 -12.95 -15.49
N LEU A 317 -1.04 -13.80 -16.47
CA LEU A 317 -0.46 -15.11 -16.23
C LEU A 317 0.89 -15.02 -15.52
N ALA A 318 1.78 -14.14 -16.00
CA ALA A 318 3.09 -13.90 -15.40
C ALA A 318 2.98 -13.37 -13.98
N ARG A 319 2.07 -12.40 -13.75
CA ARG A 319 1.74 -11.88 -12.43
C ARG A 319 1.25 -12.97 -11.49
N GLY A 320 0.29 -13.79 -11.91
CA GLY A 320 -0.23 -14.89 -11.10
C GLY A 320 0.87 -15.89 -10.68
N ALA A 321 1.81 -16.19 -11.59
CA ALA A 321 2.95 -17.05 -11.31
C ALA A 321 3.92 -16.37 -10.31
N ALA A 322 4.30 -15.09 -10.53
CA ALA A 322 5.20 -14.36 -9.66
C ALA A 322 4.64 -14.26 -8.22
N VAL A 323 3.37 -13.87 -8.08
CA VAL A 323 2.69 -13.77 -6.79
C VAL A 323 2.71 -15.12 -6.06
N ARG A 324 2.39 -16.22 -6.74
CA ARG A 324 2.36 -17.55 -6.13
C ARG A 324 3.73 -18.01 -5.64
N VAL A 325 4.77 -17.65 -6.37
CA VAL A 325 6.13 -18.14 -6.14
C VAL A 325 6.88 -17.28 -5.11
N ALA A 326 6.81 -15.97 -5.25
CA ALA A 326 7.76 -15.04 -4.66
C ALA A 326 7.25 -14.25 -3.45
N GLN A 327 5.93 -14.15 -3.25
CA GLN A 327 5.40 -13.38 -2.12
C GLN A 327 5.82 -13.97 -0.77
N PRO A 328 5.84 -13.20 0.30
CA PRO A 328 5.91 -13.70 1.67
C PRO A 328 4.86 -14.81 1.88
N TYR A 329 5.24 -15.90 2.53
CA TYR A 329 4.41 -17.11 2.66
C TYR A 329 4.15 -17.88 1.35
N GLY A 330 4.77 -17.48 0.23
CA GLY A 330 4.71 -18.17 -1.06
C GLY A 330 5.58 -19.42 -1.13
N LEU A 331 5.65 -20.03 -2.34
CA LEU A 331 6.29 -21.34 -2.53
C LEU A 331 7.78 -21.33 -2.21
N ILE A 332 8.52 -20.28 -2.60
CA ILE A 332 9.96 -20.18 -2.30
C ILE A 332 10.18 -20.11 -0.79
N HIS A 333 9.46 -19.24 -0.08
CA HIS A 333 9.61 -19.13 1.37
C HIS A 333 9.23 -20.43 2.11
N ALA A 334 8.18 -21.12 1.65
CA ALA A 334 7.77 -22.40 2.21
C ALA A 334 8.85 -23.48 2.01
N ASP A 335 9.49 -23.51 0.84
CA ASP A 335 10.56 -24.46 0.53
C ASP A 335 11.86 -24.15 1.28
N LEU A 336 12.26 -22.87 1.35
CA LEU A 336 13.41 -22.41 2.13
C LEU A 336 13.28 -22.81 3.61
N ARG A 337 12.07 -22.69 4.16
CA ARG A 337 11.74 -23.10 5.53
C ARG A 337 11.83 -24.61 5.71
N ALA A 338 11.11 -25.37 4.87
CA ALA A 338 10.99 -26.82 5.00
C ALA A 338 12.33 -27.54 4.90
N HIS A 339 13.30 -27.00 4.18
CA HIS A 339 14.57 -27.65 3.88
C HIS A 339 15.78 -26.88 4.43
N ALA A 340 15.56 -25.83 5.26
CA ALA A 340 16.62 -24.96 5.82
C ALA A 340 17.64 -24.50 4.76
N ILE A 341 17.14 -24.16 3.55
CA ILE A 341 17.97 -23.74 2.41
C ILE A 341 18.47 -22.32 2.64
N GLY A 342 19.72 -22.07 2.29
CA GLY A 342 20.37 -20.76 2.37
C GLY A 342 21.09 -20.53 3.70
N GLY A 343 21.97 -19.52 3.70
CA GLY A 343 22.75 -19.11 4.87
C GLY A 343 21.97 -18.22 5.85
N GLY A 344 22.67 -17.74 6.89
CA GLY A 344 22.09 -16.95 7.97
C GLY A 344 21.11 -15.85 7.55
N PRO A 345 21.43 -14.93 6.62
CA PRO A 345 20.52 -13.84 6.21
C PRO A 345 19.19 -14.33 5.64
N VAL A 346 19.21 -15.37 4.80
CA VAL A 346 18.01 -15.96 4.20
C VAL A 346 17.13 -16.57 5.27
N GLN A 347 17.73 -17.32 6.20
CA GLN A 347 17.00 -17.94 7.30
C GLN A 347 16.43 -16.89 8.27
N CYS A 348 17.11 -15.75 8.47
CA CYS A 348 16.56 -14.64 9.28
C CYS A 348 15.28 -14.08 8.64
N VAL A 349 15.24 -13.89 7.31
CA VAL A 349 14.04 -13.45 6.58
C VAL A 349 12.90 -14.46 6.78
N VAL A 350 13.15 -15.75 6.54
CA VAL A 350 12.15 -16.81 6.70
C VAL A 350 11.60 -16.84 8.13
N ARG A 351 12.48 -16.81 9.15
CA ARG A 351 12.08 -16.78 10.57
C ARG A 351 11.27 -15.55 10.93
N THR A 352 11.51 -14.42 10.30
CA THR A 352 10.72 -13.20 10.50
C THR A 352 9.28 -13.41 10.07
N TYR A 353 9.05 -14.01 8.91
CA TYR A 353 7.69 -14.34 8.44
C TYR A 353 7.03 -15.41 9.31
N ASP A 354 7.79 -16.39 9.82
CA ASP A 354 7.29 -17.39 10.77
C ASP A 354 6.87 -16.73 12.10
N TYR A 355 7.66 -15.77 12.58
CA TYR A 355 7.31 -14.99 13.76
C TYR A 355 5.98 -14.24 13.57
N TRP A 356 5.76 -13.57 12.45
CA TRP A 356 4.49 -12.87 12.21
C TRP A 356 3.29 -13.81 12.01
N SER A 357 3.52 -15.06 11.64
CA SER A 357 2.47 -16.07 11.58
C SER A 357 2.07 -16.53 12.99
N GLU A 358 3.03 -16.65 13.90
CA GLU A 358 2.84 -17.07 15.29
C GLU A 358 3.68 -16.21 16.25
N PRO A 359 3.25 -14.95 16.51
CA PRO A 359 4.01 -14.03 17.34
C PRO A 359 4.15 -14.52 18.79
N SER A 360 5.40 -14.51 19.29
CA SER A 360 5.70 -14.79 20.70
C SER A 360 6.97 -14.05 21.13
N SER A 361 7.14 -13.83 22.43
CA SER A 361 8.32 -13.17 22.99
C SER A 361 9.61 -13.93 22.67
N THR A 362 9.59 -15.27 22.71
CA THR A 362 10.75 -16.12 22.37
C THR A 362 11.15 -15.93 20.91
N ARG A 363 10.22 -16.10 19.97
CA ARG A 363 10.52 -15.93 18.54
C ARG A 363 10.93 -14.51 18.20
N HIS A 364 10.36 -13.51 18.88
CA HIS A 364 10.77 -12.11 18.70
C HIS A 364 12.26 -11.92 19.08
N ALA A 365 12.72 -12.47 20.20
CA ALA A 365 14.12 -12.38 20.60
C ALA A 365 15.05 -13.05 19.57
N GLU A 366 14.70 -14.26 19.14
CA GLU A 366 15.49 -15.03 18.16
C GLU A 366 15.61 -14.30 16.83
N VAL A 367 14.51 -13.74 16.31
CA VAL A 367 14.48 -13.01 15.03
C VAL A 367 15.26 -11.71 15.14
N ARG A 368 15.09 -10.98 16.25
CA ARG A 368 15.85 -9.75 16.48
C ARG A 368 17.36 -10.00 16.46
N GLU A 369 17.84 -10.96 17.24
CA GLU A 369 19.26 -11.33 17.30
C GLU A 369 19.79 -11.77 15.93
N CYS A 370 19.01 -12.56 15.19
CA CYS A 370 19.33 -13.00 13.84
C CYS A 370 19.51 -11.81 12.89
N LEU A 371 18.55 -10.88 12.86
CA LEU A 371 18.58 -9.71 11.99
C LEU A 371 19.69 -8.71 12.41
N GLU A 372 19.88 -8.45 13.70
CA GLU A 372 20.97 -7.61 14.21
C GLU A 372 22.34 -8.17 13.80
N THR A 373 22.51 -9.47 13.87
CA THR A 373 23.74 -10.14 13.44
C THR A 373 23.90 -10.04 11.92
N THR A 374 22.82 -10.22 11.17
CA THR A 374 22.82 -10.09 9.70
C THR A 374 23.26 -8.70 9.27
N VAL A 375 22.64 -7.62 9.79
CA VAL A 375 22.97 -6.26 9.39
C VAL A 375 24.31 -5.75 9.93
N ARG A 376 24.84 -6.41 10.96
CA ARG A 376 26.20 -6.16 11.46
C ARG A 376 27.26 -6.76 10.54
N ASN A 377 27.02 -7.98 10.06
CA ASN A 377 27.93 -8.69 9.15
C ASN A 377 27.82 -8.19 7.71
N ASP A 378 26.62 -7.76 7.27
CA ASP A 378 26.36 -7.14 5.97
C ASP A 378 25.56 -5.85 6.16
N PRO A 379 26.22 -4.71 6.39
CA PRO A 379 25.57 -3.41 6.59
C PRO A 379 24.86 -2.87 5.34
N LEU A 380 25.04 -3.49 4.17
CA LEU A 380 24.39 -3.11 2.92
C LEU A 380 23.13 -3.94 2.63
N TYR A 381 22.85 -4.96 3.44
CA TYR A 381 21.68 -5.82 3.25
C TYR A 381 20.39 -5.10 3.67
N HIS A 382 19.80 -4.34 2.73
CA HIS A 382 18.61 -3.53 2.99
C HIS A 382 17.37 -4.31 3.45
N PRO A 383 17.09 -5.58 2.99
CA PRO A 383 15.94 -6.32 3.50
C PRO A 383 16.06 -6.61 5.00
N GLY A 384 17.27 -6.90 5.47
CA GLY A 384 17.53 -7.11 6.90
C GLY A 384 17.23 -5.85 7.73
N TRP A 385 17.62 -4.67 7.24
CA TRP A 385 17.29 -3.40 7.91
C TRP A 385 15.80 -3.12 7.94
N ALA A 386 15.09 -3.38 6.82
CA ALA A 386 13.63 -3.20 6.75
C ALA A 386 12.89 -4.10 7.75
N LEU A 387 13.24 -5.39 7.78
CA LEU A 387 12.63 -6.34 8.71
C LEU A 387 12.99 -6.02 10.18
N LEU A 388 14.23 -5.63 10.46
CA LEU A 388 14.66 -5.22 11.80
C LEU A 388 13.89 -3.99 12.31
N ALA A 389 13.55 -3.05 11.43
CA ALA A 389 12.71 -1.92 11.77
C ALA A 389 11.32 -2.38 12.26
N MET A 390 10.71 -3.35 11.60
CA MET A 390 9.42 -3.90 11.97
C MET A 390 9.47 -4.66 13.31
N ILE A 391 10.55 -5.41 13.56
CA ILE A 391 10.77 -6.12 14.84
C ILE A 391 10.91 -5.12 16.00
N HIS A 392 11.63 -4.03 15.83
CA HIS A 392 11.68 -2.96 16.84
C HIS A 392 10.34 -2.26 17.05
N LEU A 393 9.46 -2.20 16.03
CA LEU A 393 8.09 -1.71 16.23
C LEU A 393 7.25 -2.66 17.09
N ASP A 394 7.44 -3.98 16.96
CA ASP A 394 6.74 -4.94 17.78
C ASP A 394 7.22 -4.88 19.25
N GLU A 395 8.52 -4.63 19.49
CA GLU A 395 9.03 -4.29 20.82
C GLU A 395 8.29 -3.05 21.38
N TYR A 396 8.12 -2.01 20.60
CA TYR A 396 7.43 -0.79 21.01
C TYR A 396 5.95 -1.00 21.30
N ARG A 397 5.22 -1.69 20.40
CA ARG A 397 3.75 -1.84 20.49
C ARG A 397 3.31 -2.86 21.52
N ILE A 398 4.02 -4.00 21.59
CA ILE A 398 3.62 -5.18 22.37
C ILE A 398 4.39 -5.24 23.68
N GLY A 399 5.63 -4.72 23.70
CA GLY A 399 6.53 -4.79 24.83
C GLY A 399 7.37 -6.07 24.89
N TYR A 400 7.56 -6.76 23.77
CA TYR A 400 8.40 -7.94 23.71
C TYR A 400 9.88 -7.60 23.87
N ASN A 401 10.54 -8.28 24.85
CA ASN A 401 11.99 -8.21 25.05
C ASN A 401 12.56 -6.77 25.03
N PRO A 402 12.13 -5.88 25.93
CA PRO A 402 12.50 -4.48 25.89
C PRO A 402 14.02 -4.32 26.07
N MET A 403 14.63 -3.45 25.26
CA MET A 403 16.04 -3.09 25.34
C MET A 403 16.21 -1.66 25.88
N PRO A 404 17.37 -1.31 26.46
CA PRO A 404 17.65 0.06 26.90
C PRO A 404 17.50 1.06 25.75
N GLY A 405 16.89 2.21 26.04
CA GLY A 405 16.60 3.27 25.08
C GLY A 405 15.30 3.05 24.29
N SER A 406 15.02 3.96 23.36
CA SER A 406 13.76 3.96 22.61
C SER A 406 13.72 2.92 21.50
N ALA A 407 12.81 1.97 21.58
CA ALA A 407 12.53 1.00 20.52
C ALA A 407 12.06 1.70 19.23
N LEU A 408 11.23 2.74 19.34
CA LEU A 408 10.76 3.52 18.19
C LEU A 408 11.91 4.22 17.47
N ASP A 409 12.90 4.74 18.20
CA ASP A 409 14.07 5.37 17.56
C ASP A 409 14.99 4.34 16.88
N ARG A 410 15.11 3.13 17.45
CA ARG A 410 15.81 2.02 16.78
C ARG A 410 15.11 1.65 15.48
N SER A 411 13.80 1.49 15.53
CA SER A 411 12.97 1.20 14.36
C SER A 411 13.12 2.28 13.28
N ARG A 412 13.04 3.56 13.67
CA ARG A 412 13.18 4.70 12.74
C ARG A 412 14.53 4.68 12.04
N ARG A 413 15.64 4.50 12.78
CA ARG A 413 16.98 4.43 12.19
C ARG A 413 17.12 3.25 11.24
N ALA A 414 16.57 2.09 11.58
CA ALA A 414 16.63 0.91 10.73
C ALA A 414 15.83 1.10 9.43
N ALA A 415 14.60 1.66 9.49
CA ALA A 415 13.79 1.95 8.32
C ALA A 415 14.45 3.00 7.40
N GLN A 416 14.99 4.08 7.98
CA GLN A 416 15.75 5.10 7.22
C GLN A 416 16.97 4.51 6.55
N ARG A 417 17.69 3.61 7.24
CA ARG A 417 18.85 2.91 6.66
C ARG A 417 18.43 2.05 5.48
N ALA A 418 17.33 1.28 5.59
CA ALA A 418 16.80 0.46 4.51
C ALA A 418 16.48 1.29 3.26
N VAL A 419 15.76 2.40 3.43
CA VAL A 419 15.40 3.30 2.31
C VAL A 419 16.62 4.01 1.73
N THR A 420 17.60 4.40 2.55
CA THR A 420 18.84 5.00 2.05
C THR A 420 19.65 4.03 1.18
N LEU A 421 19.67 2.75 1.55
CA LEU A 421 20.36 1.72 0.78
C LEU A 421 19.61 1.33 -0.51
N ALA A 422 18.28 1.32 -0.46
CA ALA A 422 17.43 0.88 -1.57
C ALA A 422 16.15 1.74 -1.63
N PRO A 423 16.20 2.96 -2.20
CA PRO A 423 15.05 3.87 -2.25
C PRO A 423 13.91 3.37 -3.14
N GLU A 424 14.20 2.41 -4.03
CA GLU A 424 13.21 1.77 -4.91
C GLU A 424 12.59 0.50 -4.29
N SER A 425 13.11 0.04 -3.14
CA SER A 425 12.65 -1.18 -2.47
C SER A 425 11.26 -0.97 -1.86
N ALA A 426 10.30 -1.78 -2.31
CA ALA A 426 8.95 -1.76 -1.77
C ALA A 426 8.93 -2.18 -0.29
N ARG A 427 9.77 -3.12 0.12
CA ARG A 427 9.92 -3.58 1.50
C ARG A 427 10.52 -2.51 2.41
N ALA A 428 11.53 -1.76 1.94
CA ALA A 428 12.08 -0.63 2.68
C ALA A 428 11.04 0.48 2.90
N LEU A 429 10.26 0.79 1.86
CA LEU A 429 9.14 1.75 1.95
C LEU A 429 8.02 1.25 2.88
N GLN A 430 7.70 -0.04 2.89
CA GLN A 430 6.75 -0.62 3.85
C GLN A 430 7.22 -0.41 5.30
N ALA A 431 8.49 -0.68 5.59
CA ALA A 431 9.04 -0.46 6.93
C ALA A 431 8.99 1.03 7.32
N LEU A 432 9.30 1.93 6.38
CA LEU A 432 9.20 3.37 6.61
C LEU A 432 7.75 3.80 6.86
N MET A 433 6.79 3.33 6.07
CA MET A 433 5.34 3.56 6.29
C MET A 433 4.93 3.15 7.70
N ALA A 434 5.34 1.97 8.13
CA ALA A 434 4.98 1.46 9.46
C ALA A 434 5.53 2.34 10.59
N VAL A 435 6.78 2.82 10.46
CA VAL A 435 7.41 3.74 11.42
C VAL A 435 6.71 5.11 11.42
N GLN A 436 6.47 5.69 10.25
CA GLN A 436 5.76 6.97 10.12
C GLN A 436 4.37 6.90 10.73
N THR A 437 3.65 5.80 10.52
CA THR A 437 2.34 5.57 11.14
C THR A 437 2.43 5.65 12.65
N VAL A 438 3.38 4.95 13.28
CA VAL A 438 3.56 4.94 14.75
C VAL A 438 4.09 6.27 15.28
N SER A 439 4.81 7.03 14.46
CA SER A 439 5.29 8.37 14.81
C SER A 439 4.20 9.44 14.74
N GLY A 440 2.99 9.12 14.27
CA GLY A 440 1.89 10.06 14.12
C GLY A 440 1.84 10.79 12.77
N ASP A 441 2.79 10.50 11.87
CA ASP A 441 2.89 11.13 10.54
C ASP A 441 1.97 10.45 9.53
N THR A 442 0.66 10.36 9.86
CA THR A 442 -0.32 9.52 9.16
C THR A 442 -0.40 9.78 7.65
N GLU A 443 -0.48 11.03 7.22
CA GLU A 443 -0.59 11.34 5.77
C GLU A 443 0.69 11.01 5.01
N GLU A 444 1.85 11.21 5.63
CA GLU A 444 3.14 10.82 5.06
C GLU A 444 3.25 9.29 4.97
N ALA A 445 2.86 8.59 6.03
CA ALA A 445 2.82 7.13 6.05
C ALA A 445 1.97 6.55 4.92
N LEU A 446 0.76 7.11 4.71
CA LEU A 446 -0.11 6.65 3.64
C LEU A 446 0.49 6.94 2.24
N ARG A 447 1.14 8.11 2.04
CA ARG A 447 1.85 8.39 0.78
C ARG A 447 2.98 7.38 0.53
N THR A 448 3.79 7.11 1.54
CA THR A 448 4.85 6.10 1.49
C THR A 448 4.29 4.71 1.18
N GLY A 449 3.15 4.35 1.78
CA GLY A 449 2.49 3.06 1.55
C GLY A 449 1.94 2.90 0.13
N PHE A 450 1.32 3.93 -0.42
CA PHE A 450 0.90 3.92 -1.83
C PHE A 450 2.09 3.81 -2.77
N GLU A 451 3.22 4.47 -2.45
CA GLU A 451 4.46 4.31 -3.20
C GLU A 451 5.00 2.89 -3.12
N ALA A 452 5.02 2.27 -1.95
CA ALA A 452 5.45 0.88 -1.76
C ALA A 452 4.61 -0.09 -2.63
N VAL A 453 3.27 0.05 -2.62
CA VAL A 453 2.38 -0.74 -3.47
C VAL A 453 2.62 -0.47 -4.96
N ARG A 454 2.93 0.77 -5.35
CA ARG A 454 3.28 1.10 -6.74
C ARG A 454 4.58 0.44 -7.18
N ARG A 455 5.60 0.34 -6.30
CA ARG A 455 6.88 -0.33 -6.59
C ARG A 455 6.71 -1.84 -6.73
N ASN A 456 5.95 -2.46 -5.84
CA ASN A 456 5.61 -3.87 -5.97
C ASN A 456 4.10 -4.11 -5.79
N PRO A 457 3.29 -4.00 -6.87
CA PRO A 457 1.85 -4.26 -6.81
C PRO A 457 1.51 -5.75 -6.65
N PHE A 458 2.52 -6.63 -6.68
CA PHE A 458 2.37 -8.08 -6.58
C PHE A 458 2.55 -8.58 -5.14
N ASP A 459 3.15 -7.78 -4.25
CA ASP A 459 3.35 -8.16 -2.85
C ASP A 459 2.06 -7.93 -2.04
N THR A 460 1.40 -9.04 -1.72
CA THR A 460 0.13 -9.03 -0.98
C THR A 460 0.30 -8.62 0.48
N ASP A 461 1.50 -8.77 1.05
CA ASP A 461 1.80 -8.35 2.42
C ASP A 461 1.87 -6.82 2.52
N ILE A 462 2.53 -6.15 1.55
CA ILE A 462 2.57 -4.69 1.45
C ILE A 462 1.17 -4.13 1.18
N LEU A 463 0.40 -4.78 0.31
CA LEU A 463 -0.98 -4.39 0.01
C LEU A 463 -1.87 -4.47 1.26
N ALA A 464 -1.76 -5.56 2.02
CA ALA A 464 -2.49 -5.74 3.26
C ALA A 464 -2.06 -4.74 4.33
N ASP A 465 -0.76 -4.45 4.45
CA ASP A 465 -0.24 -3.50 5.43
C ASP A 465 -0.75 -2.07 5.14
N LEU A 466 -0.77 -1.63 3.87
CA LEU A 466 -1.41 -0.37 3.51
C LEU A 466 -2.89 -0.34 3.88
N GLY A 467 -3.62 -1.45 3.66
CA GLY A 467 -5.01 -1.60 4.07
C GLY A 467 -5.19 -1.50 5.60
N ALA A 468 -4.25 -2.08 6.34
CA ALA A 468 -4.19 -1.98 7.79
C ALA A 468 -3.94 -0.54 8.27
N ARG A 469 -2.98 0.19 7.65
CA ARG A 469 -2.69 1.60 7.99
C ARG A 469 -3.87 2.52 7.69
N LEU A 470 -4.55 2.32 6.56
CA LEU A 470 -5.79 3.03 6.25
C LEU A 470 -6.87 2.78 7.31
N THR A 471 -7.01 1.54 7.78
CA THR A 471 -7.96 1.20 8.85
C THR A 471 -7.57 1.87 10.17
N GLN A 472 -6.29 1.85 10.56
CA GLN A 472 -5.76 2.53 11.73
C GLN A 472 -5.94 4.06 11.66
N ALA A 473 -5.89 4.63 10.46
CA ALA A 473 -6.10 6.06 10.20
C ALA A 473 -7.60 6.47 10.17
N GLY A 474 -8.53 5.58 10.57
CA GLY A 474 -9.97 5.85 10.51
C GLY A 474 -10.57 5.82 9.11
N ARG A 475 -9.89 5.19 8.14
CA ARG A 475 -10.32 5.06 6.73
C ARG A 475 -10.61 3.59 6.35
N PRO A 476 -11.42 2.84 7.14
CA PRO A 476 -11.63 1.40 6.92
C PRO A 476 -12.32 1.11 5.58
N ARG A 477 -13.14 2.01 5.06
CA ARG A 477 -13.79 1.84 3.75
C ARG A 477 -12.81 1.86 2.58
N GLU A 478 -11.64 2.48 2.75
CA GLU A 478 -10.56 2.48 1.76
C GLU A 478 -9.59 1.33 2.01
N GLY A 479 -9.30 1.00 3.27
CA GLY A 479 -8.39 -0.07 3.64
C GLY A 479 -8.94 -1.47 3.38
N ARG A 480 -10.24 -1.70 3.66
CA ARG A 480 -10.87 -3.01 3.55
C ARG A 480 -10.76 -3.66 2.16
N PRO A 481 -10.99 -2.96 1.03
CA PRO A 481 -10.81 -3.55 -0.29
C PRO A 481 -9.38 -4.07 -0.55
N LEU A 482 -8.35 -3.40 -0.02
CA LEU A 482 -6.95 -3.82 -0.15
C LEU A 482 -6.69 -5.09 0.65
N LEU A 483 -7.20 -5.14 1.89
CA LEU A 483 -7.12 -6.32 2.77
C LEU A 483 -7.81 -7.53 2.14
N LEU A 484 -9.02 -7.37 1.60
CA LEU A 484 -9.76 -8.43 0.93
C LEU A 484 -9.03 -8.94 -0.31
N ARG A 485 -8.51 -8.04 -1.15
CA ARG A 485 -7.75 -8.42 -2.34
C ARG A 485 -6.49 -9.20 -1.98
N ALA A 486 -5.75 -8.78 -0.95
CA ALA A 486 -4.61 -9.53 -0.46
C ALA A 486 -5.00 -10.92 0.05
N ALA A 487 -6.16 -11.03 0.72
CA ALA A 487 -6.69 -12.29 1.23
C ALA A 487 -7.17 -13.26 0.13
N GLU A 488 -7.71 -12.75 -0.97
CA GLU A 488 -8.12 -13.56 -2.14
C GLU A 488 -6.92 -14.29 -2.77
N VAL A 489 -5.79 -13.59 -2.84
CA VAL A 489 -4.58 -14.12 -3.47
C VAL A 489 -3.80 -15.02 -2.51
N ASN A 490 -3.65 -14.61 -1.26
CA ASN A 490 -2.87 -15.34 -0.27
C ASN A 490 -3.77 -16.05 0.74
N ARG A 491 -3.84 -17.38 0.64
CA ARG A 491 -4.67 -18.21 1.54
C ARG A 491 -4.03 -18.44 2.90
N VAL A 492 -2.70 -18.40 2.98
CA VAL A 492 -1.96 -18.48 4.23
C VAL A 492 -1.63 -17.07 4.68
N ARG A 493 -2.25 -16.63 5.75
CA ARG A 493 -2.16 -15.23 6.20
C ARG A 493 -1.70 -15.18 7.66
N PRO A 494 -0.85 -14.20 8.00
CA PRO A 494 -0.45 -13.97 9.38
C PRO A 494 -1.62 -13.43 10.23
N VAL A 495 -1.50 -13.61 11.55
CA VAL A 495 -2.52 -13.17 12.52
C VAL A 495 -2.88 -11.68 12.38
N TRP A 496 -1.89 -10.82 12.14
CA TRP A 496 -2.14 -9.39 12.00
C TRP A 496 -3.05 -9.07 10.80
N HIS A 497 -2.94 -9.80 9.70
CA HIS A 497 -3.78 -9.61 8.52
C HIS A 497 -5.25 -9.96 8.82
N GLU A 498 -5.49 -11.11 9.46
CA GLU A 498 -6.83 -11.52 9.90
C GLU A 498 -7.42 -10.53 10.92
N PHE A 499 -6.59 -10.00 11.81
CA PHE A 499 -7.02 -8.95 12.74
C PHE A 499 -7.52 -7.69 12.02
N TYR A 500 -6.79 -7.20 11.00
CA TYR A 500 -7.25 -6.01 10.27
C TYR A 500 -8.42 -6.28 9.33
N LEU A 501 -8.59 -7.51 8.84
CA LEU A 501 -9.83 -7.94 8.19
C LEU A 501 -11.01 -7.86 9.17
N PHE A 502 -10.84 -8.36 10.40
CA PHE A 502 -11.84 -8.25 11.47
C PHE A 502 -12.14 -6.78 11.80
N LEU A 503 -11.12 -5.99 12.11
CA LEU A 503 -11.27 -4.60 12.54
C LEU A 503 -11.92 -3.73 11.46
N SER A 504 -11.48 -3.87 10.20
CA SER A 504 -12.06 -3.12 9.08
C SER A 504 -13.50 -3.51 8.81
N ALA A 505 -13.85 -4.79 8.94
CA ALA A 505 -15.22 -5.27 8.80
C ALA A 505 -16.13 -4.69 9.89
N ARG A 506 -15.69 -4.77 11.15
CA ARG A 506 -16.42 -4.21 12.29
C ARG A 506 -16.62 -2.70 12.12
N ALA A 507 -15.60 -1.97 11.72
CA ALA A 507 -15.66 -0.51 11.54
C ALA A 507 -16.59 -0.05 10.41
N VAL A 508 -16.87 -0.89 9.41
CA VAL A 508 -17.85 -0.60 8.35
C VAL A 508 -19.21 -1.23 8.56
N GLY A 509 -19.42 -1.98 9.66
CA GLY A 509 -20.68 -2.65 9.99
C GLY A 509 -20.91 -3.97 9.25
N ASP A 510 -19.85 -4.58 8.66
CA ASP A 510 -19.92 -5.90 8.00
C ASP A 510 -19.78 -7.02 9.05
N ALA A 511 -20.90 -7.37 9.67
CA ALA A 511 -20.92 -8.40 10.72
C ALA A 511 -20.52 -9.80 10.21
N GLU A 512 -20.78 -10.13 8.96
CA GLU A 512 -20.42 -11.44 8.38
C GLU A 512 -18.90 -11.51 8.15
N GLY A 513 -18.33 -10.47 7.53
CA GLY A 513 -16.89 -10.36 7.34
C GLY A 513 -16.12 -10.39 8.67
N ALA A 514 -16.63 -9.70 9.70
CA ALA A 514 -16.02 -9.70 11.02
C ALA A 514 -16.03 -11.11 11.64
N ARG A 515 -17.16 -11.84 11.59
CA ARG A 515 -17.24 -13.23 12.07
C ARG A 515 -16.34 -14.17 11.28
N SER A 516 -16.24 -13.96 9.95
CA SER A 516 -15.36 -14.78 9.11
C SER A 516 -13.90 -14.64 9.48
N ALA A 517 -13.41 -13.42 9.66
CA ALA A 517 -12.04 -13.16 10.09
C ALA A 517 -11.77 -13.68 11.53
N LEU A 518 -12.75 -13.51 12.43
CA LEU A 518 -12.63 -13.96 13.82
C LEU A 518 -12.42 -15.48 13.92
N ARG A 519 -13.08 -16.29 13.06
CA ARG A 519 -12.85 -17.76 13.05
C ARG A 519 -11.38 -18.14 12.83
N SER A 520 -10.66 -17.38 12.00
CA SER A 520 -9.22 -17.60 11.78
C SER A 520 -8.36 -17.23 13.00
N LEU A 521 -8.91 -16.41 13.91
CA LEU A 521 -8.22 -15.92 15.11
C LEU A 521 -8.56 -16.71 16.39
N GLU A 522 -9.51 -17.67 16.34
CA GLU A 522 -10.01 -18.37 17.52
C GLU A 522 -8.94 -19.15 18.27
N LEU A 523 -8.02 -19.79 17.56
CA LEU A 523 -6.98 -20.66 18.13
C LEU A 523 -5.62 -19.96 18.31
N ALA A 524 -5.48 -18.71 17.89
CA ALA A 524 -4.22 -18.00 17.98
C ALA A 524 -4.08 -17.28 19.34
N ASP A 525 -2.97 -17.50 20.02
CA ASP A 525 -2.65 -16.82 21.30
C ASP A 525 -1.77 -15.57 21.11
N ALA A 526 -1.86 -14.95 19.95
CA ALA A 526 -1.15 -13.72 19.61
C ALA A 526 -1.92 -12.48 20.13
N PRO A 527 -1.23 -11.39 20.48
CA PRO A 527 -1.86 -10.20 21.08
C PRO A 527 -3.06 -9.66 20.28
N LEU A 528 -2.92 -9.54 18.96
CA LEU A 528 -4.01 -9.02 18.10
C LEU A 528 -5.19 -10.00 18.01
N ALA A 529 -4.94 -11.31 18.03
CA ALA A 529 -6.01 -12.32 18.05
C ALA A 529 -6.80 -12.25 19.36
N LEU A 530 -6.09 -12.12 20.48
CA LEU A 530 -6.69 -11.97 21.81
C LEU A 530 -7.50 -10.67 21.92
N LEU A 531 -6.99 -9.58 21.36
CA LEU A 531 -7.74 -8.32 21.27
C LEU A 531 -9.02 -8.48 20.45
N ALA A 532 -8.96 -9.13 19.29
CA ALA A 532 -10.14 -9.37 18.46
C ALA A 532 -11.19 -10.22 19.20
N ARG A 533 -10.76 -11.28 19.90
CA ARG A 533 -11.65 -12.14 20.72
C ARG A 533 -12.30 -11.37 21.87
N ALA A 534 -11.52 -10.52 22.57
CA ALA A 534 -12.05 -9.68 23.65
C ALA A 534 -13.14 -8.73 23.14
N VAL A 535 -12.85 -8.00 22.05
CA VAL A 535 -13.79 -7.07 21.41
C VAL A 535 -15.04 -7.79 20.91
N ALA A 536 -14.89 -8.91 20.19
CA ALA A 536 -16.01 -9.66 19.65
C ALA A 536 -16.90 -10.27 20.77
N ALA A 537 -16.31 -10.77 21.85
CA ALA A 537 -17.05 -11.28 23.00
C ALA A 537 -17.82 -10.15 23.71
N SER A 538 -17.23 -8.96 23.82
CA SER A 538 -17.90 -7.79 24.37
C SER A 538 -19.09 -7.34 23.51
N ASP A 539 -18.93 -7.30 22.19
CA ASP A 539 -20.03 -6.97 21.26
C ASP A 539 -21.23 -7.93 21.37
N LEU A 540 -20.98 -9.17 21.81
CA LEU A 540 -22.00 -10.20 22.04
C LEU A 540 -22.50 -10.25 23.50
N GLY A 541 -22.08 -9.36 24.38
CA GLY A 541 -22.41 -9.36 25.80
C GLY A 541 -21.83 -10.54 26.61
N GLN A 542 -20.84 -11.25 26.06
CA GLN A 542 -20.19 -12.41 26.68
C GLN A 542 -19.03 -11.98 27.58
N ARG A 543 -19.36 -11.29 28.68
CA ARG A 543 -18.39 -10.64 29.58
C ARG A 543 -17.29 -11.59 30.08
N ASP A 544 -17.61 -12.80 30.48
CA ASP A 544 -16.64 -13.76 31.03
C ASP A 544 -15.59 -14.14 29.95
N LYS A 545 -16.03 -14.33 28.71
CA LYS A 545 -15.12 -14.63 27.60
C LYS A 545 -14.27 -13.41 27.23
N ALA A 546 -14.83 -12.20 27.29
CA ALA A 546 -14.09 -10.97 27.07
C ALA A 546 -12.99 -10.79 28.12
N LEU A 547 -13.31 -10.97 29.40
CA LEU A 547 -12.36 -10.92 30.51
C LEU A 547 -11.26 -11.98 30.38
N LEU A 548 -11.63 -13.23 30.02
CA LEU A 548 -10.64 -14.27 29.78
C LEU A 548 -9.65 -13.89 28.68
N ALA A 549 -10.15 -13.40 27.55
CA ALA A 549 -9.30 -12.96 26.44
C ALA A 549 -8.41 -11.76 26.83
N MET A 550 -8.93 -10.80 27.60
CA MET A 550 -8.14 -9.67 28.12
C MET A 550 -7.06 -10.12 29.11
N ARG A 551 -7.33 -11.07 30.01
CA ARG A 551 -6.31 -11.67 30.91
C ARG A 551 -5.22 -12.38 30.12
N GLN A 552 -5.59 -13.16 29.11
CA GLN A 552 -4.62 -13.80 28.22
C GLN A 552 -3.78 -12.74 27.48
N LEU A 553 -4.40 -11.65 26.99
CA LEU A 553 -3.70 -10.55 26.33
C LEU A 553 -2.71 -9.85 27.29
N ALA A 554 -3.11 -9.60 28.53
CA ALA A 554 -2.23 -9.02 29.55
C ALA A 554 -1.00 -9.91 29.83
N ASN A 555 -1.17 -11.23 29.80
CA ASN A 555 -0.07 -12.18 29.99
C ASN A 555 0.93 -12.22 28.84
N VAL A 556 0.47 -11.97 27.59
CA VAL A 556 1.35 -12.04 26.40
C VAL A 556 1.83 -10.66 25.92
N SER A 557 1.21 -9.58 26.37
CA SER A 557 1.62 -8.20 26.05
C SER A 557 1.84 -7.40 27.33
N PRO A 558 3.10 -7.19 27.75
CA PRO A 558 3.41 -6.35 28.92
C PRO A 558 2.78 -4.97 28.85
N VAL A 559 2.82 -4.31 27.67
CA VAL A 559 2.22 -2.97 27.51
C VAL A 559 0.71 -2.99 27.77
N PHE A 560 -0.02 -4.00 27.32
CA PHE A 560 -1.45 -4.12 27.62
C PHE A 560 -1.69 -4.44 29.09
N GLY A 561 -0.86 -5.30 29.68
CA GLY A 561 -0.94 -5.66 31.11
C GLY A 561 -0.73 -4.47 32.01
N ASP A 562 0.22 -3.61 31.70
CA ASP A 562 0.50 -2.39 32.43
C ASP A 562 -0.59 -1.32 32.22
N ASN A 563 -1.01 -1.09 30.97
CA ASN A 563 -2.01 -0.09 30.62
C ASN A 563 -2.65 -0.37 29.25
N ALA A 564 -3.88 -0.86 29.24
CA ALA A 564 -4.64 -1.15 28.02
C ALA A 564 -4.85 0.09 27.12
N GLY A 565 -5.02 1.28 27.71
CA GLY A 565 -5.12 2.56 26.98
C GLY A 565 -3.83 2.87 26.21
N GLU A 566 -2.69 2.71 26.87
CA GLU A 566 -1.38 2.91 26.26
C GLU A 566 -1.10 1.92 25.13
N PHE A 567 -1.48 0.65 25.29
CA PHE A 567 -1.40 -0.34 24.23
C PHE A 567 -2.20 0.11 22.99
N LEU A 568 -3.42 0.60 23.19
CA LEU A 568 -4.24 1.12 22.10
C LEU A 568 -3.64 2.40 21.50
N ASP A 569 -3.04 3.27 22.30
CA ASP A 569 -2.37 4.49 21.85
C ASP A 569 -1.14 4.18 20.98
N ARG A 570 -0.39 3.13 21.31
CA ARG A 570 0.78 2.71 20.54
C ARG A 570 0.42 1.98 19.23
N ALA A 571 -0.82 1.46 19.11
CA ALA A 571 -1.25 0.63 17.99
C ALA A 571 -2.26 1.29 17.06
N PHE A 572 -3.08 2.24 17.56
CA PHE A 572 -4.23 2.79 16.82
C PHE A 572 -4.30 4.32 16.96
N PHE A 573 -4.18 5.05 15.87
CA PHE A 573 -3.96 6.52 15.88
C PHE A 573 -5.23 7.32 15.68
N ALA A 574 -6.20 6.83 14.91
CA ALA A 574 -7.48 7.52 14.77
C ALA A 574 -8.28 7.45 16.07
N ARG A 575 -8.69 8.61 16.57
CA ARG A 575 -9.42 8.71 17.84
C ARG A 575 -10.68 7.87 17.88
N ASP A 576 -11.41 7.80 16.76
CA ASP A 576 -12.64 7.02 16.62
C ASP A 576 -12.38 5.50 16.65
N VAL A 577 -11.32 5.02 16.00
CA VAL A 577 -10.92 3.59 16.04
C VAL A 577 -10.51 3.20 17.45
N ARG A 578 -9.71 4.04 18.12
CA ARG A 578 -9.28 3.81 19.49
C ARG A 578 -10.44 3.82 20.47
N ALA A 579 -11.33 4.83 20.37
CA ALA A 579 -12.51 4.95 21.22
C ALA A 579 -13.44 3.73 21.05
N MET A 580 -13.66 3.27 19.82
CA MET A 580 -14.45 2.09 19.51
C MET A 580 -13.89 0.81 20.15
N LEU A 581 -12.57 0.65 20.16
CA LEU A 581 -11.91 -0.51 20.79
C LEU A 581 -11.97 -0.40 22.32
N LEU A 582 -11.68 0.79 22.89
CA LEU A 582 -11.71 1.00 24.33
C LEU A 582 -13.12 0.81 24.90
N GLU A 583 -14.14 1.38 24.26
CA GLU A 583 -15.54 1.18 24.63
C GLU A 583 -15.93 -0.32 24.66
N ALA A 584 -15.51 -1.09 23.66
CA ALA A 584 -15.75 -2.52 23.64
C ALA A 584 -15.05 -3.24 24.81
N LEU A 585 -13.80 -2.89 25.11
CA LEU A 585 -13.06 -3.51 26.22
C LEU A 585 -13.68 -3.11 27.58
N GLU A 586 -14.12 -1.88 27.76
CA GLU A 586 -14.81 -1.40 28.96
C GLU A 586 -16.14 -2.14 29.16
N ALA A 587 -16.94 -2.31 28.10
CA ALA A 587 -18.17 -3.11 28.12
C ALA A 587 -17.89 -4.58 28.47
N GLY A 588 -16.74 -5.12 28.03
CA GLY A 588 -16.25 -6.44 28.35
C GLY A 588 -15.70 -6.61 29.75
N GLY A 589 -15.58 -5.53 30.55
CA GLY A 589 -15.13 -5.57 31.94
C GLY A 589 -13.66 -5.23 32.14
N LEU A 590 -13.06 -4.38 31.29
CA LEU A 590 -11.66 -3.94 31.42
C LEU A 590 -11.34 -3.43 32.83
N SER A 591 -12.26 -2.70 33.48
CA SER A 591 -12.09 -2.19 34.84
C SER A 591 -11.95 -3.29 35.91
N ASP A 592 -12.37 -4.51 35.61
CA ASP A 592 -12.27 -5.64 36.53
C ASP A 592 -10.96 -6.43 36.35
N LEU A 593 -10.24 -6.16 35.26
CA LEU A 593 -8.92 -6.76 34.99
C LEU A 593 -7.90 -6.36 36.07
N ALA A 594 -7.97 -5.13 36.56
CA ALA A 594 -7.07 -4.58 37.59
C ALA A 594 -7.38 -5.04 39.02
N LYS A 595 -8.52 -5.74 39.25
CA LYS A 595 -8.98 -6.17 40.58
C LYS A 595 -8.68 -7.64 40.89
N GLY A 596 -8.15 -8.41 39.96
CA GLY A 596 -7.84 -9.83 40.10
C GLY A 596 -6.43 -10.16 39.70
#